data_2c74d70fea14c785bffff35de76ce71d
#
_entry.id   2c74d70fea14c785bffff35de76ce71d
#
_cell.length_a   1.000
_cell.length_b   1.000
_cell.length_c   1.000
_cell.angle_alpha   90.00
_cell.angle_beta   90.00
_cell.angle_gamma   90.00
#
_symmetry.space_group_name_H-M   'P 1'
#
loop_
_entity.id
_entity.type
_entity.pdbx_description
1 polymer ?
#
loop_
_entity_poly.entity_id
_entity_poly.type
_entity_poly.pdbx_seq_one_letter_code
_entity_poly.pdbx_strand_id
1 'polypeptide(L)'
;MRNERLQFIKKIARVRSMSAAVLAMGFVFGTITHANAQRVAPPPTPTQITPDPGNSAFLVGHAVGSQGYTCLPTNLGGTSWTVNPARPEATLFTDVFGLPIQIITHFLSVDENPNDNIAKPVPLGGNATWQSSLDSSRVWAKAVGTPVQAGTDRESCPNTGAIPCLLLQSVGNDKGPTGGGLLDKVTFVQRLNTNGGSAPTSSCNVGQTQLVPYTADYYFFHKD
;
A
#
# COMPACT_ATOMS: atom_id res chain seq x y z
N MET A 1 -25.48 -76.63 6.17
CA MET A 1 -26.72 -76.94 6.93
C MET A 1 -27.43 -75.59 7.02
N ARG A 2 -28.33 -75.41 6.11
CA ARG A 2 -29.81 -75.48 6.25
C ARG A 2 -30.27 -74.21 7.00
N ASN A 3 -30.86 -73.22 6.23
CA ASN A 3 -32.29 -73.02 6.01
C ASN A 3 -32.95 -72.53 7.31
N GLU A 4 -33.65 -71.46 7.27
CA GLU A 4 -35.01 -71.23 6.85
C GLU A 4 -35.25 -69.69 6.79
N ARG A 5 -35.60 -69.15 5.74
CA ARG A 5 -36.88 -69.02 5.04
C ARG A 5 -37.99 -68.39 5.88
N LEU A 6 -38.33 -67.20 5.45
CA LEU A 6 -39.68 -66.77 5.02
C LEU A 6 -40.82 -66.95 6.02
N GLN A 7 -41.48 -65.88 6.31
CA GLN A 7 -42.92 -65.68 6.26
C GLN A 7 -43.23 -64.17 6.40
N PHE A 8 -43.68 -63.48 5.43
CA PHE A 8 -45.04 -63.38 4.90
C PHE A 8 -45.97 -62.74 5.95
N ILE A 9 -46.71 -61.74 5.72
CA ILE A 9 -47.76 -61.37 4.75
C ILE A 9 -48.42 -60.03 5.18
N LYS A 10 -48.63 -59.12 4.25
CA LYS A 10 -49.82 -58.30 4.01
C LYS A 10 -50.70 -57.83 5.20
N LYS A 11 -50.83 -56.51 5.28
CA LYS A 11 -52.14 -55.82 5.42
C LYS A 11 -51.99 -54.45 4.70
N ILE A 12 -52.42 -54.33 3.47
CA ILE A 12 -53.69 -53.83 2.93
C ILE A 12 -54.09 -52.49 3.57
N ALA A 13 -53.96 -51.47 2.71
CA ALA A 13 -54.78 -50.31 2.43
C ALA A 13 -55.51 -49.62 3.60
N ARG A 14 -55.15 -48.39 3.82
CA ARG A 14 -56.15 -47.32 3.99
C ARG A 14 -55.63 -46.04 3.32
N VAL A 15 -56.25 -45.70 2.22
CA VAL A 15 -56.24 -44.40 1.62
C VAL A 15 -56.78 -43.39 2.63
N ARG A 16 -56.00 -42.47 3.04
CA ARG A 16 -56.46 -41.20 3.62
C ARG A 16 -55.85 -40.05 2.83
N SER A 17 -56.73 -39.44 2.10
CA SER A 17 -56.59 -38.09 1.55
C SER A 17 -55.98 -37.19 2.58
N MET A 18 -54.82 -36.63 2.27
CA MET A 18 -54.27 -35.49 3.00
C MET A 18 -53.95 -34.40 2.01
N SER A 19 -54.64 -33.33 2.25
CA SER A 19 -54.67 -32.04 1.62
C SER A 19 -53.29 -31.54 1.16
N ALA A 20 -53.25 -31.04 -0.06
CA ALA A 20 -52.12 -30.29 -0.61
C ALA A 20 -51.92 -28.97 0.19
N ALA A 21 -50.92 -28.97 1.04
CA ALA A 21 -50.39 -27.73 1.58
C ALA A 21 -49.46 -27.13 0.52
N VAL A 22 -49.94 -26.15 -0.17
CA VAL A 22 -49.14 -25.27 -1.06
C VAL A 22 -48.23 -24.46 -0.16
N LEU A 23 -46.95 -24.87 -0.05
CA LEU A 23 -45.92 -24.05 0.51
C LEU A 23 -45.61 -22.95 -0.50
N ALA A 24 -46.14 -21.74 -0.26
CA ALA A 24 -45.72 -20.53 -0.92
C ALA A 24 -44.27 -20.25 -0.44
N MET A 25 -43.30 -20.65 -1.25
CA MET A 25 -41.91 -20.16 -1.13
C MET A 25 -41.92 -18.67 -1.50
N GLY A 26 -42.00 -17.80 -0.51
CA GLY A 26 -41.74 -16.39 -0.67
C GLY A 26 -40.29 -16.20 -1.12
N PHE A 27 -40.07 -15.89 -2.38
CA PHE A 27 -38.81 -15.35 -2.86
C PHE A 27 -38.61 -14.01 -2.18
N VAL A 28 -37.82 -14.00 -1.09
CA VAL A 28 -37.23 -12.78 -0.57
C VAL A 28 -36.21 -12.33 -1.60
N PHE A 29 -36.59 -11.41 -2.47
CA PHE A 29 -35.64 -10.63 -3.25
C PHE A 29 -34.84 -9.79 -2.24
N GLY A 30 -33.75 -10.37 -1.71
CA GLY A 30 -32.75 -9.62 -1.01
C GLY A 30 -32.19 -8.58 -1.98
N THR A 31 -32.47 -7.31 -1.72
CA THR A 31 -31.76 -6.21 -2.36
C THR A 31 -30.28 -6.43 -2.06
N ILE A 32 -29.52 -6.81 -3.09
CA ILE A 32 -28.04 -6.80 -3.00
C ILE A 32 -27.69 -5.33 -2.88
N THR A 33 -27.54 -4.86 -1.63
CA THR A 33 -26.86 -3.60 -1.38
C THR A 33 -25.44 -3.82 -1.87
N HIS A 34 -25.10 -3.21 -3.00
CA HIS A 34 -23.72 -3.11 -3.44
C HIS A 34 -23.00 -2.41 -2.29
N ALA A 35 -22.17 -3.14 -1.55
CA ALA A 35 -21.23 -2.53 -0.65
C ALA A 35 -20.37 -1.62 -1.53
N ASN A 36 -20.60 -0.32 -1.43
CA ASN A 36 -19.69 0.65 -2.01
C ASN A 36 -18.35 0.37 -1.34
N ALA A 37 -17.42 -0.23 -2.08
CA ALA A 37 -16.03 -0.30 -1.65
C ALA A 37 -15.65 1.14 -1.28
N GLN A 38 -15.34 1.37 -0.04
CA GLN A 38 -15.00 2.69 0.45
C GLN A 38 -13.82 3.18 -0.39
N ARG A 39 -14.07 4.17 -1.26
CA ARG A 39 -13.02 4.74 -2.09
C ARG A 39 -11.94 5.27 -1.17
N VAL A 40 -10.71 4.83 -1.39
CA VAL A 40 -9.56 5.42 -0.73
C VAL A 40 -9.48 6.87 -1.22
N ALA A 41 -9.64 7.82 -0.31
CA ALA A 41 -9.57 9.23 -0.62
C ALA A 41 -8.47 9.87 0.24
N PRO A 42 -7.37 10.34 -0.36
CA PRO A 42 -6.40 11.16 0.37
C PRO A 42 -7.06 12.47 0.82
N PRO A 43 -6.56 13.10 1.88
CA PRO A 43 -6.98 14.44 2.25
C PRO A 43 -6.68 15.43 1.10
N PRO A 44 -7.34 16.59 1.04
CA PRO A 44 -6.98 17.66 0.11
C PRO A 44 -5.49 18.00 0.22
N THR A 45 -4.85 18.20 -0.92
CA THR A 45 -3.40 18.46 -0.99
C THR A 45 -3.10 19.70 -1.83
N PRO A 46 -2.02 20.43 -1.50
CA PRO A 46 -1.49 21.48 -2.38
C PRO A 46 -1.18 20.94 -3.78
N THR A 47 -1.40 21.77 -4.81
CA THR A 47 -1.28 21.37 -6.22
C THR A 47 0.06 20.77 -6.59
N GLN A 48 1.16 21.20 -5.95
CA GLN A 48 2.51 20.69 -6.22
C GLN A 48 2.73 19.23 -5.85
N ILE A 49 1.86 18.65 -5.04
CA ILE A 49 1.90 17.22 -4.66
C ILE A 49 0.59 16.50 -4.98
N THR A 50 -0.29 17.10 -5.77
CA THR A 50 -1.52 16.47 -6.25
C THR A 50 -1.21 15.69 -7.54
N PRO A 51 -1.62 14.41 -7.64
CA PRO A 51 -1.47 13.65 -8.87
C PRO A 51 -2.20 14.30 -10.05
N ASP A 52 -1.70 14.06 -11.25
CA ASP A 52 -2.35 14.53 -12.49
C ASP A 52 -3.78 14.03 -12.59
N PRO A 53 -4.70 14.80 -13.20
CA PRO A 53 -6.08 14.38 -13.44
C PRO A 53 -6.18 13.03 -14.16
N GLY A 54 -7.23 12.25 -13.89
CA GLY A 54 -7.42 10.91 -14.44
C GLY A 54 -6.59 9.85 -13.70
N ASN A 55 -6.23 10.11 -12.44
CA ASN A 55 -5.64 9.14 -11.54
C ASN A 55 -6.45 9.09 -10.24
N SER A 56 -6.83 7.91 -9.82
CA SER A 56 -7.58 7.66 -8.58
C SER A 56 -6.78 6.86 -7.57
N ALA A 57 -6.85 7.26 -6.30
CA ALA A 57 -6.26 6.46 -5.22
C ALA A 57 -7.07 5.17 -5.03
N PHE A 58 -6.37 4.05 -4.97
CA PHE A 58 -6.99 2.74 -4.76
C PHE A 58 -6.51 2.02 -3.51
N LEU A 59 -5.38 2.44 -2.95
CA LEU A 59 -4.78 1.82 -1.77
C LEU A 59 -4.14 2.88 -0.89
N VAL A 60 -4.27 2.73 0.42
CA VAL A 60 -3.50 3.46 1.42
C VAL A 60 -2.78 2.48 2.32
N GLY A 61 -1.52 2.78 2.62
CA GLY A 61 -0.73 2.04 3.59
C GLY A 61 -0.15 2.98 4.65
N HIS A 62 -0.38 2.63 5.92
CA HIS A 62 0.14 3.37 7.07
C HIS A 62 1.55 2.88 7.38
N ALA A 63 2.53 3.72 7.11
CA ALA A 63 3.94 3.38 7.22
C ALA A 63 4.49 3.60 8.63
N VAL A 64 5.28 2.65 9.07
CA VAL A 64 6.16 2.74 10.23
C VAL A 64 7.56 2.34 9.77
N GLY A 65 8.54 3.21 9.97
CA GLY A 65 9.89 2.96 9.47
C GLY A 65 10.93 3.96 9.94
N SER A 66 12.00 4.07 9.18
CA SER A 66 13.08 5.01 9.42
C SER A 66 13.53 5.70 8.14
N GLN A 67 13.87 6.97 8.26
CA GLN A 67 14.60 7.73 7.25
C GLN A 67 16.07 7.68 7.61
N GLY A 68 16.91 7.18 6.70
CA GLY A 68 18.33 7.12 6.89
C GLY A 68 19.03 8.42 6.49
N TYR A 69 20.10 8.74 7.18
CA TYR A 69 20.98 9.87 6.91
C TYR A 69 22.44 9.44 6.96
N THR A 70 23.24 10.08 6.12
CA THR A 70 24.70 9.95 6.11
C THR A 70 25.31 11.34 6.25
N CYS A 71 26.30 11.47 7.08
CA CYS A 71 27.05 12.71 7.22
C CYS A 71 28.03 12.87 6.05
N LEU A 72 27.87 13.91 5.27
CA LEU A 72 28.71 14.21 4.11
C LEU A 72 29.39 15.59 4.25
N PRO A 73 30.56 15.80 3.62
CA PRO A 73 31.15 17.12 3.50
C PRO A 73 30.23 18.07 2.73
N THR A 74 30.21 19.34 3.09
CA THR A 74 29.52 20.41 2.36
C THR A 74 30.48 21.19 1.48
N ASN A 75 29.98 21.80 0.38
CA ASN A 75 30.77 22.63 -0.51
C ASN A 75 31.34 23.90 0.16
N LEU A 76 30.79 24.32 1.29
CA LEU A 76 31.20 25.48 2.06
C LEU A 76 32.19 25.18 3.17
N GLY A 77 32.66 23.93 3.25
CA GLY A 77 33.42 23.41 4.39
C GLY A 77 32.49 23.01 5.54
N GLY A 78 32.93 22.03 6.32
CA GLY A 78 32.12 21.43 7.37
C GLY A 78 31.36 20.20 6.88
N THR A 79 30.37 19.76 7.67
CA THR A 79 29.61 18.51 7.44
C THR A 79 28.12 18.74 7.63
N SER A 80 27.28 17.95 6.96
CA SER A 80 25.84 17.94 7.15
C SER A 80 25.25 16.55 7.00
N TRP A 81 24.13 16.32 7.69
CA TRP A 81 23.31 15.14 7.50
C TRP A 81 22.59 15.23 6.14
N THR A 82 22.79 14.22 5.31
CA THR A 82 22.26 14.15 3.96
C THR A 82 21.45 12.87 3.77
N VAL A 83 20.27 12.96 3.17
CA VAL A 83 19.41 11.81 2.88
C VAL A 83 20.05 10.86 1.85
N ASN A 84 20.92 11.35 0.96
CA ASN A 84 21.55 10.56 -0.09
C ASN A 84 23.00 10.19 0.29
N PRO A 85 23.36 8.89 0.29
CA PRO A 85 22.71 7.66 -0.20
C PRO A 85 21.89 6.93 0.87
N ALA A 86 21.28 7.63 1.77
CA ALA A 86 20.60 7.05 2.91
C ALA A 86 19.31 6.32 2.54
N ARG A 87 19.04 5.24 3.25
CA ARG A 87 17.94 4.31 2.94
C ARG A 87 16.67 4.71 3.68
N PRO A 88 15.55 4.99 2.97
CA PRO A 88 14.24 4.87 3.59
C PRO A 88 13.92 3.38 3.74
N GLU A 89 13.43 2.98 4.90
CA GLU A 89 12.94 1.63 5.15
C GLU A 89 11.65 1.74 5.96
N ALA A 90 10.55 1.19 5.45
CA ALA A 90 9.28 1.18 6.14
C ALA A 90 8.45 -0.04 5.82
N THR A 91 7.66 -0.46 6.79
CA THR A 91 6.58 -1.41 6.62
C THR A 91 5.26 -0.66 6.60
N LEU A 92 4.42 -0.94 5.61
CA LEU A 92 3.10 -0.34 5.45
C LEU A 92 2.03 -1.33 5.86
N PHE A 93 1.12 -0.86 6.68
CA PHE A 93 0.00 -1.64 7.21
C PHE A 93 -1.33 -1.07 6.71
N THR A 94 -2.32 -1.92 6.64
CA THR A 94 -3.74 -1.55 6.55
C THR A 94 -4.50 -2.15 7.72
N ASP A 95 -5.60 -1.49 8.12
CA ASP A 95 -6.45 -2.04 9.16
C ASP A 95 -7.48 -3.01 8.55
N VAL A 96 -7.54 -4.20 9.09
CA VAL A 96 -8.56 -5.20 8.75
C VAL A 96 -9.21 -5.65 10.05
N PHE A 97 -10.43 -5.20 10.29
CA PHE A 97 -11.20 -5.51 11.51
C PHE A 97 -10.47 -5.12 12.81
N GLY A 98 -9.77 -3.99 12.82
CA GLY A 98 -9.01 -3.51 13.98
C GLY A 98 -7.62 -4.16 14.14
N LEU A 99 -7.18 -4.95 13.18
CA LEU A 99 -5.86 -5.58 13.18
C LEU A 99 -4.97 -4.96 12.08
N PRO A 100 -3.76 -4.48 12.42
CA PRO A 100 -2.82 -3.98 11.43
C PRO A 100 -2.22 -5.14 10.66
N ILE A 101 -2.55 -5.24 9.37
CA ILE A 101 -2.01 -6.25 8.45
C ILE A 101 -0.95 -5.59 7.58
N GLN A 102 0.24 -6.18 7.53
CA GLN A 102 1.30 -5.75 6.64
C GLN A 102 0.89 -6.01 5.19
N ILE A 103 0.98 -4.97 4.36
CA ILE A 103 0.61 -5.05 2.94
C ILE A 103 1.77 -4.74 2.00
N ILE A 104 2.70 -3.88 2.40
CA ILE A 104 3.78 -3.39 1.55
C ILE A 104 5.05 -3.19 2.38
N THR A 105 6.21 -3.44 1.77
CA THR A 105 7.51 -3.02 2.27
C THR A 105 8.07 -1.91 1.38
N HIS A 106 8.61 -0.86 1.97
CA HIS A 106 9.25 0.27 1.29
C HIS A 106 10.75 0.30 1.58
N PHE A 107 11.56 0.39 0.52
CA PHE A 107 13.02 0.36 0.61
C PHE A 107 13.64 1.00 -0.65
N LEU A 108 14.96 1.11 -0.71
CA LEU A 108 15.66 1.41 -1.95
C LEU A 108 16.07 0.10 -2.64
N SER A 109 15.75 -0.03 -3.91
CA SER A 109 16.16 -1.17 -4.70
C SER A 109 17.19 -0.75 -5.74
N VAL A 110 18.27 -1.50 -5.80
CA VAL A 110 19.27 -1.42 -6.88
C VAL A 110 18.88 -2.29 -8.08
N ASP A 111 17.79 -3.05 -7.96
CA ASP A 111 17.27 -3.86 -9.04
C ASP A 111 16.97 -2.99 -10.25
N GLU A 112 17.32 -3.47 -11.43
CA GLU A 112 17.01 -2.78 -12.67
C GLU A 112 15.51 -2.65 -12.84
N ASN A 113 15.05 -1.42 -13.01
CA ASN A 113 13.70 -1.17 -13.43
C ASN A 113 13.59 -1.55 -14.93
N PRO A 114 12.73 -2.50 -15.31
CA PRO A 114 12.60 -2.93 -16.70
C PRO A 114 12.22 -1.79 -17.66
N ASN A 115 11.71 -0.68 -17.13
CA ASN A 115 11.33 0.52 -17.88
C ASN A 115 12.40 1.63 -17.79
N ASP A 116 13.48 1.44 -17.05
CA ASP A 116 14.56 2.43 -17.04
C ASP A 116 15.28 2.41 -18.38
N ASN A 117 15.34 3.57 -19.01
CA ASN A 117 16.22 3.76 -20.14
C ASN A 117 17.66 3.56 -19.66
N ILE A 118 18.34 2.55 -20.16
CA ILE A 118 19.74 2.17 -19.84
C ILE A 118 20.70 3.36 -19.92
N ALA A 119 20.33 4.44 -20.65
CA ALA A 119 21.09 5.67 -20.72
C ALA A 119 21.03 6.56 -19.46
N LYS A 120 20.17 6.25 -18.49
CA LYS A 120 20.09 6.99 -17.22
C LYS A 120 20.59 6.08 -16.09
N PRO A 121 21.77 6.37 -15.52
CA PRO A 121 22.26 5.57 -14.42
C PRO A 121 21.27 5.59 -13.27
N VAL A 122 21.03 4.42 -12.68
CA VAL A 122 20.26 4.29 -11.44
C VAL A 122 20.93 5.15 -10.38
N PRO A 123 20.20 6.00 -9.63
CA PRO A 123 20.78 6.81 -8.57
C PRO A 123 21.58 5.94 -7.61
N LEU A 124 22.69 6.46 -7.09
CA LEU A 124 23.44 5.81 -6.01
C LEU A 124 22.47 5.47 -4.86
N GLY A 125 22.34 4.18 -4.53
CA GLY A 125 21.38 3.68 -3.55
C GLY A 125 20.08 3.11 -4.12
N GLY A 126 19.84 3.20 -5.44
CA GLY A 126 18.64 2.66 -6.08
C GLY A 126 17.46 3.63 -6.16
N ASN A 127 16.34 3.13 -6.64
CA ASN A 127 15.06 3.83 -6.70
C ASN A 127 14.23 3.57 -5.43
N ALA A 128 13.43 4.56 -5.02
CA ALA A 128 12.40 4.32 -4.01
C ALA A 128 11.44 3.24 -4.51
N THR A 129 11.33 2.16 -3.76
CA THR A 129 10.62 0.94 -4.15
C THR A 129 9.56 0.60 -3.12
N TRP A 130 8.41 0.19 -3.58
CA TRP A 130 7.36 -0.44 -2.77
C TRP A 130 7.10 -1.82 -3.34
N GLN A 131 7.15 -2.82 -2.48
CA GLN A 131 6.87 -4.20 -2.84
C GLN A 131 5.69 -4.71 -2.03
N SER A 132 4.70 -5.25 -2.72
CA SER A 132 3.54 -5.89 -2.10
C SER A 132 3.95 -7.14 -1.33
N SER A 133 3.50 -7.25 -0.08
CA SER A 133 3.67 -8.46 0.74
C SER A 133 2.67 -9.56 0.36
N LEU A 134 1.64 -9.22 -0.44
CA LEU A 134 0.58 -10.16 -0.82
C LEU A 134 0.93 -10.93 -2.09
N ASP A 135 1.59 -10.29 -3.06
CA ASP A 135 1.83 -10.88 -4.38
C ASP A 135 3.22 -10.56 -4.95
N SER A 136 4.07 -9.86 -4.19
CA SER A 136 5.43 -9.45 -4.57
C SER A 136 5.53 -8.52 -5.79
N SER A 137 4.41 -7.98 -6.29
CA SER A 137 4.44 -6.94 -7.31
C SER A 137 5.12 -5.68 -6.77
N ARG A 138 5.75 -4.90 -7.67
CA ARG A 138 6.58 -3.75 -7.28
C ARG A 138 6.26 -2.51 -8.09
N VAL A 139 6.51 -1.37 -7.48
CA VAL A 139 6.60 -0.08 -8.15
C VAL A 139 7.87 0.64 -7.70
N TRP A 140 8.59 1.21 -8.68
CA TRP A 140 9.70 2.12 -8.46
C TRP A 140 9.23 3.53 -8.78
N ALA A 141 9.55 4.49 -7.93
CA ALA A 141 9.12 5.86 -8.18
C ALA A 141 10.19 6.90 -7.78
N LYS A 142 10.08 8.08 -8.39
CA LYS A 142 10.93 9.25 -8.12
C LYS A 142 10.06 10.44 -7.74
N ALA A 143 10.53 11.23 -6.78
CA ALA A 143 9.85 12.45 -6.39
C ALA A 143 9.71 13.41 -7.57
N VAL A 144 8.52 13.98 -7.72
CA VAL A 144 8.16 14.99 -8.71
C VAL A 144 7.53 16.18 -8.00
N GLY A 145 7.55 17.34 -8.67
CA GLY A 145 7.06 18.57 -8.07
C GLY A 145 7.94 19.07 -6.90
N THR A 146 7.41 20.04 -6.16
CA THR A 146 8.08 20.62 -4.99
C THR A 146 7.50 19.97 -3.72
N PRO A 147 8.33 19.35 -2.88
CA PRO A 147 7.85 18.79 -1.61
C PRO A 147 7.18 19.87 -0.74
N VAL A 148 6.10 19.50 -0.04
CA VAL A 148 5.42 20.33 0.95
C VAL A 148 6.11 20.14 2.29
N GLN A 149 6.63 21.25 2.85
CA GLN A 149 7.27 21.21 4.15
C GLN A 149 6.28 20.81 5.23
N ALA A 150 6.71 19.93 6.11
CA ALA A 150 5.90 19.44 7.24
C ALA A 150 5.50 20.61 8.16
N GLY A 151 4.22 20.65 8.53
CA GLY A 151 3.61 21.72 9.33
C GLY A 151 3.09 22.91 8.54
N THR A 152 3.22 22.93 7.20
CA THR A 152 2.75 24.05 6.37
C THR A 152 1.36 23.82 5.77
N ASP A 153 0.92 22.59 5.68
CA ASP A 153 -0.43 22.22 5.27
C ASP A 153 -1.12 21.38 6.36
N ARG A 154 -2.26 21.87 6.87
CA ARG A 154 -2.92 21.25 8.01
C ARG A 154 -3.65 19.94 7.68
N GLU A 155 -4.02 19.77 6.43
CA GLU A 155 -4.85 18.62 6.02
C GLU A 155 -3.99 17.45 5.58
N SER A 156 -2.93 17.72 4.83
CA SER A 156 -2.11 16.67 4.24
C SER A 156 -0.72 16.52 4.88
N CYS A 157 -0.19 17.57 5.51
CA CYS A 157 1.17 17.60 6.07
C CYS A 157 1.26 18.38 7.39
N PRO A 158 0.52 17.97 8.45
CA PRO A 158 0.27 18.81 9.62
C PRO A 158 1.44 18.90 10.61
N ASN A 159 2.35 17.94 10.65
CA ASN A 159 3.29 17.77 11.75
C ASN A 159 4.60 18.52 11.52
N THR A 160 4.79 19.64 12.19
CA THR A 160 6.05 20.40 12.15
C THR A 160 7.24 19.52 12.56
N GLY A 161 8.37 19.70 11.88
CA GLY A 161 9.60 18.97 12.19
C GLY A 161 9.64 17.53 11.65
N ALA A 162 8.66 17.12 10.85
CA ALA A 162 8.68 15.86 10.15
C ALA A 162 9.35 15.97 8.77
N ILE A 163 9.61 14.84 8.12
CA ILE A 163 10.02 14.82 6.71
C ILE A 163 8.92 15.41 5.83
N PRO A 164 9.26 16.07 4.70
CA PRO A 164 8.27 16.69 3.83
C PRO A 164 7.27 15.67 3.26
N CYS A 165 6.04 16.13 3.01
CA CYS A 165 5.10 15.42 2.17
C CYS A 165 5.45 15.62 0.69
N LEU A 166 5.22 14.60 -0.14
CA LEU A 166 5.66 14.66 -1.53
C LEU A 166 4.84 13.72 -2.43
N LEU A 167 4.89 14.01 -3.72
CA LEU A 167 4.38 13.16 -4.78
C LEU A 167 5.57 12.47 -5.47
N LEU A 168 5.41 11.18 -5.73
CA LEU A 168 6.36 10.40 -6.51
C LEU A 168 5.63 9.84 -7.74
N GLN A 169 6.25 9.99 -8.89
CA GLN A 169 5.77 9.38 -10.14
C GLN A 169 6.44 8.04 -10.35
N SER A 170 5.67 7.05 -10.76
CA SER A 170 6.21 5.74 -11.15
C SER A 170 7.22 5.91 -12.29
N VAL A 171 8.37 5.27 -12.14
CA VAL A 171 9.39 5.11 -13.18
C VAL A 171 9.45 3.67 -13.67
N GLY A 172 8.71 2.77 -13.05
CA GLY A 172 8.56 1.38 -13.48
C GLY A 172 7.73 0.56 -12.51
N ASN A 173 7.17 -0.50 -13.04
CA ASN A 173 6.34 -1.46 -12.30
C ASN A 173 6.69 -2.87 -12.74
N ASP A 174 6.51 -3.83 -11.86
CA ASP A 174 6.71 -5.25 -12.14
C ASP A 174 5.63 -6.10 -11.47
N LYS A 175 5.26 -7.17 -12.13
CA LYS A 175 4.41 -8.21 -11.55
C LYS A 175 5.21 -9.08 -10.62
N GLY A 176 4.58 -9.55 -9.56
CA GLY A 176 5.20 -10.56 -8.72
C GLY A 176 5.44 -11.87 -9.48
N PRO A 177 6.33 -12.72 -9.00
CA PRO A 177 6.68 -13.99 -9.64
C PRO A 177 5.50 -14.95 -9.79
N THR A 178 4.44 -14.74 -9.01
CA THR A 178 3.17 -15.48 -9.10
C THR A 178 2.17 -14.86 -10.07
N GLY A 179 2.55 -13.82 -10.81
CA GLY A 179 1.69 -13.09 -11.76
C GLY A 179 0.74 -12.08 -11.10
N GLY A 180 0.83 -11.88 -9.77
CA GLY A 180 0.06 -10.86 -9.05
C GLY A 180 0.43 -9.45 -9.48
N GLY A 181 -0.51 -8.53 -9.43
CA GLY A 181 -0.40 -7.20 -9.99
C GLY A 181 -0.98 -6.09 -9.14
N LEU A 182 -0.93 -6.18 -7.80
CA LEU A 182 -1.45 -5.12 -6.91
C LEU A 182 -0.79 -3.76 -7.22
N LEU A 183 0.54 -3.75 -7.47
CA LEU A 183 1.30 -2.53 -7.71
C LEU A 183 1.76 -2.38 -9.18
N ASP A 184 1.38 -3.28 -10.09
CA ASP A 184 1.86 -3.30 -11.48
C ASP A 184 1.34 -2.16 -12.37
N LYS A 185 0.32 -1.43 -11.90
CA LYS A 185 -0.31 -0.29 -12.61
C LYS A 185 -0.25 1.02 -11.85
N VAL A 186 0.55 1.09 -10.80
CA VAL A 186 0.72 2.32 -10.03
C VAL A 186 1.34 3.40 -10.91
N THR A 187 0.69 4.55 -10.94
CA THR A 187 1.17 5.75 -11.67
C THR A 187 1.84 6.74 -10.74
N PHE A 188 1.29 6.92 -9.55
CA PHE A 188 1.82 7.81 -8.52
C PHE A 188 1.77 7.15 -7.15
N VAL A 189 2.74 7.53 -6.32
CA VAL A 189 2.73 7.27 -4.87
C VAL A 189 2.82 8.62 -4.17
N GLN A 190 1.91 8.89 -3.25
CA GLN A 190 1.85 10.15 -2.52
C GLN A 190 2.12 9.88 -1.04
N ARG A 191 3.12 10.55 -0.45
CA ARG A 191 3.45 10.47 0.97
C ARG A 191 2.87 11.68 1.70
N LEU A 192 1.95 11.43 2.62
CA LEU A 192 1.22 12.42 3.40
C LEU A 192 1.31 12.12 4.91
N ASN A 193 0.80 13.02 5.73
CA ASN A 193 0.67 12.83 7.19
C ASN A 193 1.98 12.37 7.87
N THR A 194 3.09 12.88 7.39
CA THR A 194 4.41 12.52 7.89
C THR A 194 4.60 12.96 9.34
N ASN A 195 5.22 12.11 10.15
CA ASN A 195 5.58 12.44 11.53
C ASN A 195 6.97 11.89 11.82
N GLY A 196 7.89 12.72 12.34
CA GLY A 196 9.28 12.35 12.56
C GLY A 196 10.10 12.26 11.26
N GLY A 197 11.21 11.57 11.31
CA GLY A 197 12.08 11.28 10.18
C GLY A 197 13.00 12.43 9.73
N SER A 198 12.91 13.63 10.29
CA SER A 198 13.78 14.76 9.92
C SER A 198 15.23 14.52 10.26
N ALA A 199 16.14 15.14 9.49
CA ALA A 199 17.58 15.06 9.74
C ALA A 199 17.92 15.48 11.16
N PRO A 200 18.89 14.82 11.82
CA PRO A 200 19.39 15.26 13.10
C PRO A 200 19.96 16.69 13.01
N THR A 201 19.80 17.46 14.07
CA THR A 201 20.34 18.83 14.18
C THR A 201 21.74 18.88 14.79
N SER A 202 22.21 17.75 15.32
CA SER A 202 23.57 17.64 15.91
C SER A 202 24.65 17.70 14.82
N SER A 203 25.84 18.16 15.19
CA SER A 203 27.03 18.01 14.36
C SER A 203 27.31 16.52 14.11
N CYS A 204 27.95 16.22 13.00
CA CYS A 204 28.27 14.83 12.62
C CYS A 204 29.69 14.71 12.05
N ASN A 205 30.23 13.51 12.06
CA ASN A 205 31.50 13.15 11.43
C ASN A 205 31.25 12.51 10.06
N VAL A 206 32.08 12.83 9.08
CA VAL A 206 31.98 12.28 7.70
C VAL A 206 31.90 10.74 7.76
N GLY A 207 30.90 10.19 7.06
CA GLY A 207 30.61 8.76 7.01
C GLY A 207 29.75 8.25 8.16
N GLN A 208 29.45 9.06 9.17
CA GLN A 208 28.50 8.68 10.22
C GLN A 208 27.11 8.50 9.62
N THR A 209 26.38 7.47 10.03
CA THR A 209 25.00 7.18 9.60
C THR A 209 24.04 7.22 10.76
N GLN A 210 22.80 7.61 10.50
CA GLN A 210 21.74 7.61 11.49
C GLN A 210 20.40 7.24 10.84
N LEU A 211 19.63 6.37 11.52
CA LEU A 211 18.24 6.05 11.17
C LEU A 211 17.32 6.84 12.09
N VAL A 212 16.44 7.65 11.52
CA VAL A 212 15.49 8.48 12.27
C VAL A 212 14.08 7.91 12.05
N PRO A 213 13.41 7.45 13.12
CA PRO A 213 12.08 6.89 13.02
C PRO A 213 11.07 7.88 12.41
N TYR A 214 10.15 7.38 11.56
CA TYR A 214 9.03 8.15 11.03
C TYR A 214 7.80 7.30 10.84
N THR A 215 6.66 7.99 10.74
CA THR A 215 5.41 7.44 10.24
C THR A 215 4.89 8.30 9.10
N ALA A 216 4.11 7.72 8.19
CA ALA A 216 3.48 8.42 7.09
C ALA A 216 2.31 7.61 6.53
N ASP A 217 1.43 8.27 5.77
CA ASP A 217 0.46 7.60 4.93
C ASP A 217 0.93 7.61 3.48
N TYR A 218 0.98 6.44 2.84
CA TYR A 218 1.27 6.30 1.42
C TYR A 218 0.02 5.94 0.66
N TYR A 219 -0.41 6.83 -0.24
CA TYR A 219 -1.52 6.63 -1.15
C TYR A 219 -1.00 6.21 -2.52
N PHE A 220 -1.55 5.12 -3.06
CA PHE A 220 -1.19 4.58 -4.36
C PHE A 220 -2.30 4.87 -5.36
N PHE A 221 -1.91 5.38 -6.53
CA PHE A 221 -2.81 5.80 -7.59
C PHE A 221 -2.61 4.96 -8.84
N HIS A 222 -3.68 4.80 -9.61
CA HIS A 222 -3.65 4.24 -10.95
C HIS A 222 -4.46 5.11 -11.90
N LYS A 223 -4.30 4.91 -13.21
CA LYS A 223 -5.16 5.52 -14.23
C LYS A 223 -6.61 5.06 -14.05
N ASP A 224 -7.54 5.99 -14.23
CA ASP A 224 -8.99 5.75 -14.25
C ASP A 224 -9.42 4.87 -15.43
#